data_0a8cd27f93541b58df1c72a44a92948a
#
_entry.id   0a8cd27f93541b58df1c72a44a92948a
#
_cell.length_a   1.000
_cell.length_b   1.000
_cell.length_c   1.000
_cell.angle_alpha   90.00
_cell.angle_beta   90.00
_cell.angle_gamma   90.00
#
_symmetry.space_group_name_H-M   'P 1'
#
loop_
_entity.id
_entity.type
_entity.pdbx_description
1 polymer ?
#
loop_
_entity_poly.entity_id
_entity_poly.type
_entity_poly.pdbx_seq_one_letter_code
_entity_poly.pdbx_strand_id
1 'polypeptide(L)'
;MGAVILPLMGIYLILLIVGTAYGWRWAKRRGYSTVKRAFCALGGFLIVYLPLMWDWIPTELAHRYYCKKEAGLWIYKTLDQWKAENPGVFETLVYNKDRPFKVYYDDETGSKSVNFLNERINYTTEGKRVFSFLPLRKEMLEVIDAKNDEVLARYIDFGYGSPLAFGIMPKIWMDRSFCEDTGHLDKPFFDFENSFKGAKK
;
A
#
# COMPACT_ATOMS: atom_id res chain seq x y z
N MET A 1 -19.36 11.68 6.93
CA MET A 1 -17.98 11.89 7.45
C MET A 1 -17.32 13.18 6.95
N GLY A 2 -17.53 13.63 5.70
CA GLY A 2 -16.93 14.88 5.19
C GLY A 2 -17.24 16.16 5.97
N ALA A 3 -18.42 16.27 6.57
CA ALA A 3 -18.86 17.48 7.29
C ALA A 3 -18.01 17.86 8.52
N VAL A 4 -17.29 16.90 9.13
CA VAL A 4 -16.42 17.13 10.28
C VAL A 4 -14.97 17.34 9.86
N ILE A 5 -14.55 16.73 8.77
CA ILE A 5 -13.15 16.73 8.31
C ILE A 5 -12.76 18.08 7.73
N LEU A 6 -13.63 18.70 6.94
CA LEU A 6 -13.37 20.02 6.33
C LEU A 6 -13.11 21.12 7.39
N PRO A 7 -13.95 21.29 8.45
CA PRO A 7 -13.66 22.28 9.48
C PRO A 7 -12.38 21.97 10.28
N LEU A 8 -12.06 20.69 10.56
CA LEU A 8 -10.80 20.33 11.22
C LEU A 8 -9.57 20.69 10.39
N MET A 9 -9.61 20.44 9.08
CA MET A 9 -8.56 20.86 8.15
C MET A 9 -8.43 22.39 8.10
N GLY A 10 -9.58 23.12 8.12
CA GLY A 10 -9.58 24.57 8.18
C GLY A 10 -8.92 25.11 9.45
N ILE A 11 -9.26 24.55 10.61
CA ILE A 11 -8.65 24.90 11.91
C ILE A 11 -7.14 24.65 11.86
N TYR A 12 -6.72 23.50 11.34
CA TYR A 12 -5.31 23.15 11.22
C TYR A 12 -4.53 24.15 10.35
N LEU A 13 -5.07 24.54 9.19
CA LEU A 13 -4.47 25.57 8.32
C LEU A 13 -4.35 26.92 9.05
N ILE A 14 -5.38 27.32 9.81
CA ILE A 14 -5.31 28.55 10.62
C ILE A 14 -4.20 28.44 11.65
N LEU A 15 -4.04 27.31 12.35
CA LEU A 15 -2.97 27.10 13.33
C LEU A 15 -1.59 27.19 12.69
N LEU A 16 -1.38 26.66 11.46
CA LEU A 16 -0.14 26.77 10.72
C LEU A 16 0.20 28.24 10.42
N ILE A 17 -0.78 29.03 9.94
CA ILE A 17 -0.60 30.45 9.66
C ILE A 17 -0.28 31.23 10.94
N VAL A 18 -1.04 30.97 12.01
CA VAL A 18 -0.84 31.63 13.31
C VAL A 18 0.53 31.31 13.89
N GLY A 19 0.94 30.04 13.89
CA GLY A 19 2.25 29.60 14.37
C GLY A 19 3.40 30.26 13.62
N THR A 20 3.30 30.30 12.29
CA THR A 20 4.28 30.97 11.41
C THR A 20 4.35 32.46 11.68
N ALA A 21 3.19 33.14 11.73
CA ALA A 21 3.09 34.57 11.98
C ALA A 21 3.58 34.95 13.39
N TYR A 22 3.31 34.11 14.38
CA TYR A 22 3.80 34.31 15.74
C TYR A 22 5.33 34.25 15.80
N GLY A 23 5.93 33.20 15.19
CA GLY A 23 7.40 33.09 15.11
C GLY A 23 8.05 34.29 14.46
N TRP A 24 7.49 34.78 13.34
CA TRP A 24 7.97 36.00 12.65
C TRP A 24 7.84 37.25 13.50
N ARG A 25 6.67 37.50 14.12
CA ARG A 25 6.41 38.68 14.96
C ARG A 25 7.28 38.69 16.22
N TRP A 26 7.45 37.52 16.85
CA TRP A 26 8.31 37.37 18.02
C TRP A 26 9.77 37.75 17.69
N ALA A 27 10.30 37.23 16.58
CA ALA A 27 11.66 37.55 16.12
C ALA A 27 11.81 39.02 15.72
N LYS A 28 10.77 39.63 15.12
CA LYS A 28 10.75 41.08 14.82
C LYS A 28 10.83 41.92 16.08
N ARG A 29 10.08 41.55 17.14
CA ARG A 29 10.11 42.27 18.44
C ARG A 29 11.48 42.19 19.12
N ARG A 30 12.25 41.11 18.86
CA ARG A 30 13.62 40.94 19.37
C ARG A 30 14.69 41.64 18.54
N GLY A 31 14.31 42.37 17.50
CA GLY A 31 15.26 43.07 16.64
C GLY A 31 16.09 42.18 15.73
N TYR A 32 15.72 40.91 15.51
CA TYR A 32 16.48 39.99 14.68
C TYR A 32 16.49 40.41 13.21
N SER A 33 17.57 40.05 12.49
CA SER A 33 17.68 40.23 11.04
C SER A 33 16.61 39.45 10.30
N THR A 34 16.33 39.83 9.06
CA THR A 34 15.30 39.18 8.22
C THR A 34 15.51 37.68 8.11
N VAL A 35 16.76 37.22 7.97
CA VAL A 35 17.09 35.79 7.89
C VAL A 35 16.70 35.05 9.20
N LYS A 36 17.08 35.63 10.36
CA LYS A 36 16.72 35.06 11.66
C LYS A 36 15.20 35.04 11.88
N ARG A 37 14.46 36.05 11.38
CA ARG A 37 12.98 36.07 11.42
C ARG A 37 12.38 34.93 10.60
N ALA A 38 12.94 34.62 9.41
CA ALA A 38 12.52 33.52 8.59
C ALA A 38 12.70 32.15 9.29
N PHE A 39 13.85 31.97 9.97
CA PHE A 39 14.07 30.74 10.76
C PHE A 39 13.10 30.58 11.93
N CYS A 40 12.78 31.69 12.63
CA CYS A 40 11.78 31.63 13.69
C CYS A 40 10.36 31.37 13.17
N ALA A 41 10.02 31.92 12.01
CA ALA A 41 8.75 31.64 11.35
C ALA A 41 8.66 30.15 10.93
N LEU A 42 9.74 29.60 10.36
CA LEU A 42 9.86 28.19 10.04
C LEU A 42 9.74 27.31 11.30
N GLY A 43 10.39 27.71 12.41
CA GLY A 43 10.24 27.02 13.69
C GLY A 43 8.79 27.00 14.18
N GLY A 44 8.10 28.14 14.12
CA GLY A 44 6.68 28.24 14.46
C GLY A 44 5.78 27.39 13.56
N PHE A 45 6.09 27.31 12.27
CA PHE A 45 5.43 26.40 11.32
C PHE A 45 5.65 24.93 11.71
N LEU A 46 6.90 24.54 11.93
CA LEU A 46 7.28 23.15 12.22
C LEU A 46 6.68 22.62 13.53
N ILE A 47 6.56 23.48 14.56
CA ILE A 47 5.91 23.11 15.84
C ILE A 47 4.46 22.66 15.63
N VAL A 48 3.75 23.27 14.69
CA VAL A 48 2.36 22.89 14.38
C VAL A 48 2.31 21.74 13.36
N TYR A 49 3.22 21.75 12.38
CA TYR A 49 3.24 20.78 11.28
C TYR A 49 3.65 19.38 11.72
N LEU A 50 4.77 19.25 12.45
CA LEU A 50 5.38 17.97 12.76
C LEU A 50 4.47 17.01 13.56
N PRO A 51 3.73 17.42 14.59
CA PRO A 51 2.90 16.47 15.34
C PRO A 51 1.88 15.73 14.52
N LEU A 52 1.41 16.32 13.41
CA LEU A 52 0.35 15.73 12.58
C LEU A 52 0.86 15.13 11.28
N MET A 53 1.85 15.77 10.64
CA MET A 53 2.22 15.50 9.25
C MET A 53 3.70 15.06 9.06
N TRP A 54 4.42 14.77 10.13
CA TRP A 54 5.85 14.45 10.07
C TRP A 54 6.15 13.25 9.16
N ASP A 55 5.24 12.28 9.11
CA ASP A 55 5.39 11.04 8.37
C ASP A 55 4.93 11.11 6.91
N TRP A 56 4.23 12.18 6.51
CA TRP A 56 3.71 12.29 5.15
C TRP A 56 4.82 12.33 4.10
N ILE A 57 5.76 13.25 4.23
CA ILE A 57 6.87 13.39 3.27
C ILE A 57 7.74 12.13 3.21
N PRO A 58 8.21 11.55 4.34
CA PRO A 58 8.97 10.31 4.31
C PRO A 58 8.21 9.14 3.69
N THR A 59 6.91 9.02 3.96
CA THR A 59 6.08 7.95 3.39
C THR A 59 5.94 8.10 1.88
N GLU A 60 5.66 9.31 1.38
CA GLU A 60 5.53 9.57 -0.05
C GLU A 60 6.84 9.29 -0.80
N LEU A 61 7.98 9.71 -0.23
CA LEU A 61 9.30 9.45 -0.82
C LEU A 61 9.62 7.94 -0.84
N ALA A 62 9.34 7.24 0.26
CA ALA A 62 9.54 5.81 0.35
C ALA A 62 8.61 5.07 -0.63
N HIS A 63 7.33 5.45 -0.71
CA HIS A 63 6.37 4.88 -1.64
C HIS A 63 6.86 5.00 -3.09
N ARG A 64 7.22 6.20 -3.54
CA ARG A 64 7.76 6.42 -4.90
C ARG A 64 9.03 5.60 -5.18
N TYR A 65 9.91 5.49 -4.19
CA TYR A 65 11.13 4.69 -4.31
C TYR A 65 10.82 3.21 -4.51
N TYR A 66 9.95 2.63 -3.66
CA TYR A 66 9.62 1.21 -3.73
C TYR A 66 8.74 0.88 -4.94
N CYS A 67 7.81 1.75 -5.33
CA CYS A 67 7.04 1.62 -6.56
C CYS A 67 7.96 1.51 -7.78
N LYS A 68 8.99 2.34 -7.84
CA LYS A 68 9.92 2.35 -8.99
C LYS A 68 10.87 1.15 -9.01
N LYS A 69 11.21 0.61 -7.83
CA LYS A 69 12.25 -0.40 -7.69
C LYS A 69 11.72 -1.83 -7.63
N GLU A 70 10.58 -2.03 -6.97
CA GLU A 70 10.11 -3.37 -6.60
C GLU A 70 8.68 -3.68 -7.05
N ALA A 71 7.89 -2.68 -7.46
CA ALA A 71 6.54 -2.94 -7.92
C ALA A 71 6.53 -3.45 -9.36
N GLY A 72 5.61 -4.36 -9.68
CA GLY A 72 5.46 -4.90 -11.02
C GLY A 72 4.74 -6.24 -11.06
N LEU A 73 4.58 -6.73 -12.28
CA LEU A 73 4.02 -8.05 -12.59
C LEU A 73 5.08 -8.90 -13.28
N TRP A 74 5.30 -10.08 -12.74
CA TRP A 74 6.19 -11.11 -13.29
C TRP A 74 5.39 -12.37 -13.56
N ILE A 75 5.39 -12.82 -14.82
CA ILE A 75 4.81 -14.10 -15.22
C ILE A 75 6.00 -15.03 -15.48
N TYR A 76 6.20 -16.01 -14.59
CA TYR A 76 7.30 -16.96 -14.68
C TYR A 76 6.97 -18.12 -15.61
N LYS A 77 5.69 -18.51 -15.66
CA LYS A 77 5.23 -19.61 -16.51
C LYS A 77 3.84 -19.30 -17.06
N THR A 78 3.67 -19.31 -18.36
CA THR A 78 2.36 -19.12 -19.01
C THR A 78 1.47 -20.35 -18.84
N LEU A 79 0.16 -20.18 -19.05
CA LEU A 79 -0.78 -21.29 -19.01
C LEU A 79 -0.41 -22.39 -20.02
N ASP A 80 0.04 -22.01 -21.22
CA ASP A 80 0.39 -22.99 -22.27
C ASP A 80 1.65 -23.79 -21.89
N GLN A 81 2.67 -23.13 -21.32
CA GLN A 81 3.85 -23.79 -20.78
C GLN A 81 3.48 -24.75 -19.66
N TRP A 82 2.63 -24.29 -18.71
CA TRP A 82 2.18 -25.13 -17.61
C TRP A 82 1.38 -26.36 -18.11
N LYS A 83 0.50 -26.19 -19.13
CA LYS A 83 -0.23 -27.31 -19.75
C LYS A 83 0.69 -28.30 -20.46
N ALA A 84 1.71 -27.81 -21.13
CA ALA A 84 2.71 -28.67 -21.80
C ALA A 84 3.45 -29.56 -20.80
N GLU A 85 3.75 -29.05 -19.61
CA GLU A 85 4.39 -29.82 -18.53
C GLU A 85 3.40 -30.72 -17.76
N ASN A 86 2.11 -30.42 -17.82
CA ASN A 86 1.05 -31.12 -17.10
C ASN A 86 -0.07 -31.59 -18.07
N PRO A 87 0.24 -32.47 -19.03
CA PRO A 87 -0.71 -32.87 -20.06
C PRO A 87 -1.97 -33.55 -19.44
N GLY A 88 -3.14 -33.10 -19.88
CA GLY A 88 -4.43 -33.63 -19.42
C GLY A 88 -4.90 -33.18 -18.04
N VAL A 89 -4.07 -32.49 -17.27
CA VAL A 89 -4.42 -32.02 -15.91
C VAL A 89 -5.42 -30.89 -15.96
N PHE A 90 -5.25 -29.92 -16.87
CA PHE A 90 -6.13 -28.77 -16.97
C PHE A 90 -7.59 -29.11 -17.20
N GLU A 91 -7.86 -30.15 -18.00
CA GLU A 91 -9.19 -30.64 -18.33
C GLU A 91 -9.89 -31.30 -17.13
N THR A 92 -9.12 -31.73 -16.14
CA THR A 92 -9.65 -32.35 -14.90
C THR A 92 -9.94 -31.32 -13.81
N LEU A 93 -9.34 -30.13 -13.88
CA LEU A 93 -9.50 -29.10 -12.86
C LEU A 93 -10.94 -28.58 -12.80
N VAL A 94 -11.49 -28.53 -11.59
CA VAL A 94 -12.81 -27.99 -11.28
C VAL A 94 -12.63 -26.68 -10.51
N TYR A 95 -13.22 -25.61 -11.03
CA TYR A 95 -13.16 -24.32 -10.35
C TYR A 95 -13.95 -24.33 -9.04
N ASN A 96 -13.31 -23.91 -7.98
CA ASN A 96 -13.92 -23.81 -6.68
C ASN A 96 -14.69 -22.48 -6.53
N LYS A 97 -16.02 -22.53 -6.75
CA LYS A 97 -16.88 -21.33 -6.76
C LYS A 97 -16.92 -20.62 -5.40
N ASP A 98 -16.85 -21.39 -4.33
CA ASP A 98 -16.93 -20.85 -2.96
C ASP A 98 -15.61 -20.21 -2.51
N ARG A 99 -14.54 -20.37 -3.30
CA ARG A 99 -13.18 -19.85 -3.03
C ARG A 99 -12.82 -19.95 -1.55
N PRO A 100 -12.76 -21.17 -0.99
CA PRO A 100 -12.37 -21.33 0.40
C PRO A 100 -10.99 -20.69 0.60
N PHE A 101 -10.85 -19.95 1.68
CA PHE A 101 -9.60 -19.26 1.97
C PHE A 101 -9.15 -19.56 3.40
N LYS A 102 -7.84 -19.50 3.59
CA LYS A 102 -7.21 -19.55 4.92
C LYS A 102 -6.46 -18.25 5.14
N VAL A 103 -6.62 -17.66 6.32
CA VAL A 103 -5.91 -16.46 6.70
C VAL A 103 -4.94 -16.80 7.82
N TYR A 104 -3.70 -16.40 7.62
CA TYR A 104 -2.64 -16.49 8.62
C TYR A 104 -2.27 -15.06 9.02
N TYR A 105 -2.35 -14.79 10.32
CA TYR A 105 -1.94 -13.51 10.88
C TYR A 105 -0.58 -13.69 11.53
N ASP A 106 0.32 -12.78 11.21
CA ASP A 106 1.56 -12.61 11.92
C ASP A 106 1.54 -11.19 12.51
N ASP A 107 1.47 -11.10 13.83
CA ASP A 107 1.31 -9.83 14.56
C ASP A 107 2.44 -8.83 14.25
N GLU A 108 3.63 -9.31 13.90
CA GLU A 108 4.78 -8.48 13.61
C GLU A 108 4.94 -8.14 12.11
N THR A 109 4.54 -9.03 11.21
CA THR A 109 4.89 -8.91 9.79
C THR A 109 3.72 -8.64 8.87
N GLY A 110 2.49 -8.99 9.25
CA GLY A 110 1.31 -8.73 8.42
C GLY A 110 0.34 -9.90 8.32
N SER A 111 -0.41 -9.95 7.22
CA SER A 111 -1.40 -11.00 6.98
C SER A 111 -1.11 -11.71 5.66
N LYS A 112 -1.26 -13.03 5.65
CA LYS A 112 -1.22 -13.85 4.45
C LYS A 112 -2.55 -14.59 4.30
N SER A 113 -3.20 -14.45 3.15
CA SER A 113 -4.36 -15.26 2.80
C SER A 113 -4.02 -16.19 1.64
N VAL A 114 -4.54 -17.40 1.71
CA VAL A 114 -4.43 -18.41 0.67
C VAL A 114 -5.83 -18.75 0.20
N ASN A 115 -6.12 -18.50 -1.06
CA ASN A 115 -7.39 -18.82 -1.72
C ASN A 115 -7.17 -19.99 -2.66
N PHE A 116 -8.03 -21.00 -2.58
CA PHE A 116 -7.93 -22.20 -3.39
C PHE A 116 -8.79 -22.04 -4.65
N LEU A 117 -8.17 -21.80 -5.82
CA LEU A 117 -8.88 -21.71 -7.09
C LEU A 117 -9.46 -23.06 -7.52
N ASN A 118 -8.66 -24.10 -7.36
CA ASN A 118 -8.99 -25.49 -7.60
C ASN A 118 -8.05 -26.39 -6.78
N GLU A 119 -8.08 -27.70 -7.00
CA GLU A 119 -7.25 -28.67 -6.26
C GLU A 119 -5.75 -28.52 -6.50
N ARG A 120 -5.36 -27.79 -7.56
CA ARG A 120 -3.98 -27.66 -7.99
C ARG A 120 -3.42 -26.24 -7.84
N ILE A 121 -4.22 -25.23 -8.08
CA ILE A 121 -3.79 -23.85 -8.16
C ILE A 121 -4.32 -23.04 -6.98
N ASN A 122 -3.41 -22.38 -6.29
CA ASN A 122 -3.69 -21.47 -5.19
C ASN A 122 -3.37 -20.03 -5.61
N TYR A 123 -4.13 -19.11 -5.06
CA TYR A 123 -3.86 -17.68 -5.11
C TYR A 123 -3.55 -17.19 -3.70
N THR A 124 -2.40 -16.58 -3.52
CA THR A 124 -1.99 -16.03 -2.23
C THR A 124 -1.92 -14.53 -2.27
N THR A 125 -2.36 -13.90 -1.18
CA THR A 125 -2.18 -12.47 -0.94
C THR A 125 -1.42 -12.29 0.35
N GLU A 126 -0.30 -11.61 0.30
CA GLU A 126 0.51 -11.27 1.47
C GLU A 126 0.61 -9.75 1.59
N GLY A 127 0.18 -9.21 2.73
CA GLY A 127 0.30 -7.80 3.07
C GLY A 127 1.30 -7.61 4.20
N LYS A 128 2.38 -6.87 3.96
CA LYS A 128 3.46 -6.66 4.92
C LYS A 128 3.81 -5.19 5.10
N ARG A 129 4.07 -4.75 6.33
CA ARG A 129 4.63 -3.41 6.56
C ARG A 129 6.07 -3.34 6.11
N VAL A 130 6.43 -2.29 5.36
CA VAL A 130 7.82 -2.05 4.93
C VAL A 130 8.65 -1.49 6.09
N PHE A 131 8.04 -0.61 6.89
CA PHE A 131 8.66 0.00 8.08
C PHE A 131 7.72 -0.04 9.28
N SER A 132 8.26 -0.18 10.48
CA SER A 132 7.48 -0.16 11.72
C SER A 132 6.90 1.23 12.03
N PHE A 133 7.58 2.30 11.60
CA PHE A 133 7.25 3.69 11.93
C PHE A 133 6.55 4.46 10.78
N LEU A 134 6.56 3.94 9.53
CA LEU A 134 5.83 4.53 8.42
C LEU A 134 4.64 3.65 8.01
N PRO A 135 3.53 4.25 7.56
CA PRO A 135 2.33 3.52 7.15
C PRO A 135 2.43 2.88 5.76
N LEU A 136 3.64 2.63 5.27
CA LEU A 136 3.88 2.00 3.97
C LEU A 136 3.72 0.48 4.07
N ARG A 137 2.90 -0.08 3.18
CA ARG A 137 2.63 -1.51 3.05
C ARG A 137 3.08 -2.01 1.68
N LYS A 138 3.63 -3.20 1.67
CA LYS A 138 3.87 -4.01 0.48
C LYS A 138 2.74 -5.03 0.38
N GLU A 139 2.11 -5.12 -0.77
CA GLU A 139 1.15 -6.16 -1.11
C GLU A 139 1.77 -7.05 -2.18
N MET A 140 1.77 -8.35 -1.93
CA MET A 140 2.30 -9.35 -2.84
C MET A 140 1.21 -10.38 -3.12
N LEU A 141 0.92 -10.54 -4.40
CA LEU A 141 -0.07 -11.49 -4.90
C LEU A 141 0.66 -12.53 -5.73
N GLU A 142 0.36 -13.81 -5.49
CA GLU A 142 1.01 -14.90 -6.21
C GLU A 142 -0.01 -15.95 -6.67
N VAL A 143 0.21 -16.48 -7.87
CA VAL A 143 -0.45 -17.70 -8.35
C VAL A 143 0.55 -18.83 -8.23
N ILE A 144 0.19 -19.89 -7.50
CA ILE A 144 1.10 -20.98 -7.10
C ILE A 144 0.49 -22.31 -7.51
N ASP A 145 1.31 -23.20 -8.12
CA ASP A 145 0.99 -24.60 -8.28
C ASP A 145 1.25 -25.34 -6.96
N ALA A 146 0.20 -25.75 -6.29
CA ALA A 146 0.26 -26.39 -4.96
C ALA A 146 0.93 -27.76 -4.94
N LYS A 147 1.19 -28.40 -6.09
CA LYS A 147 1.84 -29.70 -6.14
C LYS A 147 3.34 -29.64 -5.85
N ASN A 148 3.97 -28.56 -6.30
CA ASN A 148 5.43 -28.36 -6.23
C ASN A 148 5.81 -27.00 -5.62
N ASP A 149 4.82 -26.24 -5.11
CA ASP A 149 4.97 -24.89 -4.57
C ASP A 149 5.63 -23.89 -5.57
N GLU A 150 5.41 -24.15 -6.88
CA GLU A 150 5.97 -23.32 -7.94
C GLU A 150 5.17 -22.04 -8.14
N VAL A 151 5.83 -20.89 -8.05
CA VAL A 151 5.21 -19.60 -8.35
C VAL A 151 5.09 -19.41 -9.85
N LEU A 152 3.87 -19.32 -10.36
CA LEU A 152 3.57 -19.16 -11.79
C LEU A 152 3.55 -17.68 -12.19
N ALA A 153 3.01 -16.83 -11.32
CA ALA A 153 3.03 -15.39 -11.49
C ALA A 153 3.10 -14.69 -10.14
N ARG A 154 3.70 -13.50 -10.11
CA ARG A 154 3.80 -12.63 -8.93
C ARG A 154 3.49 -11.20 -9.32
N TYR A 155 2.66 -10.56 -8.55
CA TYR A 155 2.40 -9.12 -8.61
C TYR A 155 2.78 -8.49 -7.27
N ILE A 156 3.54 -7.41 -7.34
CA ILE A 156 3.94 -6.64 -6.15
C ILE A 156 3.49 -5.20 -6.33
N ASP A 157 2.85 -4.68 -5.31
CA ASP A 157 2.43 -3.30 -5.24
C ASP A 157 2.68 -2.69 -3.85
N PHE A 158 2.64 -1.37 -3.78
CA PHE A 158 2.85 -0.62 -2.55
C PHE A 158 1.72 0.39 -2.36
N GLY A 159 1.21 0.45 -1.13
CA GLY A 159 0.22 1.42 -0.75
C GLY A 159 0.44 1.95 0.65
N TYR A 160 -0.20 3.06 1.01
CA TYR A 160 -0.21 3.59 2.36
C TYR A 160 -1.57 4.18 2.70
N GLY A 161 -1.87 4.28 4.00
CA GLY A 161 -3.11 4.89 4.46
C GLY A 161 -4.26 3.92 4.61
N SER A 162 -4.23 3.04 5.59
CA SER A 162 -5.45 2.35 6.03
C SER A 162 -5.98 2.99 7.30
N PRO A 163 -7.26 3.40 7.34
CA PRO A 163 -7.86 4.03 8.53
C PRO A 163 -7.89 3.11 9.74
N LEU A 164 -7.84 1.80 9.55
CA LEU A 164 -8.01 0.81 10.60
C LEU A 164 -6.70 0.35 11.27
N ALA A 165 -5.55 0.65 10.69
CA ALA A 165 -4.27 0.12 11.17
C ALA A 165 -3.65 0.92 12.33
N PHE A 166 -4.10 2.15 12.62
CA PHE A 166 -3.46 3.05 13.58
C PHE A 166 -4.37 3.69 14.64
N GLY A 167 -5.60 3.22 14.79
CA GLY A 167 -6.45 3.39 15.99
C GLY A 167 -6.86 4.79 16.43
N ILE A 168 -6.27 5.89 15.98
CA ILE A 168 -6.51 7.18 16.64
C ILE A 168 -7.05 8.29 15.72
N MET A 169 -6.68 8.34 14.45
CA MET A 169 -7.33 9.22 13.45
C MET A 169 -7.04 8.70 12.05
N PRO A 170 -8.06 8.56 11.17
CA PRO A 170 -7.82 8.27 9.77
C PRO A 170 -7.10 9.48 9.16
N LYS A 171 -5.83 9.30 8.80
CA LYS A 171 -5.08 10.31 8.04
C LYS A 171 -5.55 10.26 6.59
N ILE A 172 -6.75 10.82 6.34
CA ILE A 172 -7.42 10.80 5.02
C ILE A 172 -6.61 11.43 3.90
N TRP A 173 -5.62 12.27 4.24
CA TRP A 173 -4.67 12.85 3.30
C TRP A 173 -3.53 11.91 2.94
N MET A 174 -3.44 10.77 3.64
CA MET A 174 -2.46 9.71 3.41
C MET A 174 -3.20 8.45 2.98
N ASP A 175 -3.87 8.52 1.84
CA ASP A 175 -4.55 7.36 1.25
C ASP A 175 -4.11 7.21 -0.20
N ARG A 176 -3.26 6.22 -0.44
CA ARG A 176 -2.84 5.82 -1.77
C ARG A 176 -2.72 4.30 -1.79
N SER A 177 -3.67 3.68 -2.47
CA SER A 177 -3.81 2.23 -2.46
C SER A 177 -2.80 1.51 -3.35
N PHE A 178 -2.30 2.17 -4.43
CA PHE A 178 -1.46 1.55 -5.46
C PHE A 178 -0.40 2.49 -5.99
N CYS A 179 0.63 1.91 -6.61
CA CYS A 179 1.59 2.64 -7.41
C CYS A 179 0.95 3.16 -8.71
N GLU A 180 1.25 4.40 -9.11
CA GLU A 180 0.69 5.01 -10.33
C GLU A 180 1.08 4.25 -11.59
N ASP A 181 2.34 3.78 -11.66
CA ASP A 181 2.90 3.13 -12.85
C ASP A 181 2.49 1.64 -12.96
N THR A 182 2.12 0.99 -11.86
CA THR A 182 1.86 -0.45 -11.81
C THR A 182 0.45 -0.83 -11.39
N GLY A 183 -0.34 0.10 -10.85
CA GLY A 183 -1.69 -0.18 -10.41
C GLY A 183 -2.64 -0.69 -11.51
N HIS A 184 -2.33 -0.43 -12.78
CA HIS A 184 -3.06 -0.99 -13.91
C HIS A 184 -2.70 -2.46 -14.22
N LEU A 185 -1.65 -3.01 -13.63
CA LEU A 185 -1.18 -4.39 -13.81
C LEU A 185 -1.95 -5.40 -12.93
N ASP A 186 -2.80 -4.92 -12.02
CA ASP A 186 -3.73 -5.75 -11.27
C ASP A 186 -4.65 -6.54 -12.21
N LYS A 187 -5.22 -5.89 -13.22
CA LYS A 187 -6.10 -6.53 -14.20
C LYS A 187 -5.41 -7.63 -14.98
N PRO A 188 -4.25 -7.43 -15.64
CA PRO A 188 -3.49 -8.52 -16.26
C PRO A 188 -3.16 -9.68 -15.30
N PHE A 189 -2.86 -9.39 -14.04
CA PHE A 189 -2.63 -10.42 -13.04
C PHE A 189 -3.90 -11.25 -12.76
N PHE A 190 -5.05 -10.62 -12.56
CA PHE A 190 -6.31 -11.32 -12.36
C PHE A 190 -6.80 -12.04 -13.61
N ASP A 191 -6.53 -11.51 -14.81
CA ASP A 191 -6.81 -12.21 -16.08
C ASP A 191 -5.96 -13.48 -16.17
N PHE A 192 -4.69 -13.42 -15.76
CA PHE A 192 -3.81 -14.58 -15.67
C PHE A 192 -4.32 -15.60 -14.64
N GLU A 193 -4.64 -15.17 -13.41
CA GLU A 193 -5.26 -16.03 -12.38
C GLU A 193 -6.51 -16.72 -12.92
N ASN A 194 -7.40 -15.95 -13.57
CA ASN A 194 -8.64 -16.45 -14.11
C ASN A 194 -8.43 -17.53 -15.19
N SER A 195 -7.34 -17.47 -15.94
CA SER A 195 -7.00 -18.46 -16.96
C SER A 195 -6.76 -19.85 -16.39
N PHE A 196 -6.40 -19.95 -15.11
CA PHE A 196 -6.17 -21.22 -14.38
C PHE A 196 -7.41 -21.80 -13.69
N LYS A 197 -8.60 -21.22 -13.85
CA LYS A 197 -9.82 -21.74 -13.23
C LYS A 197 -10.21 -23.14 -13.66
N GLY A 198 -9.62 -23.64 -14.76
CA GLY A 198 -9.91 -24.96 -15.30
C GLY A 198 -11.01 -24.96 -16.36
N ALA A 199 -11.15 -26.08 -17.07
CA ALA A 199 -12.11 -26.26 -18.16
C ALA A 199 -13.53 -26.58 -17.66
N LYS A 200 -13.68 -27.13 -16.46
CA LYS A 200 -14.98 -27.50 -15.87
C LYS A 200 -15.49 -26.35 -14.96
N LYS A 201 -16.72 -25.92 -15.26
CA LYS A 201 -17.45 -24.92 -14.47
C LYS A 201 -18.31 -25.56 -13.40
#